data_8a1295d2757c0ed17cd73899fda8896c
#
_entry.id   8a1295d2757c0ed17cd73899fda8896c
#
_cell.length_a   1.000
_cell.length_b   1.000
_cell.length_c   1.000
_cell.angle_alpha   90.00
_cell.angle_beta   90.00
_cell.angle_gamma   90.00
#
_symmetry.space_group_name_H-M   'P 1'
#
loop_
_entity.id
_entity.type
_entity.pdbx_description
1 polymer ?
#
loop_
_entity_poly.entity_id
_entity_poly.type
_entity_poly.pdbx_seq_one_letter_code
_entity_poly.pdbx_strand_id
1 'polypeptide(L)'
;MSKSGEADDPRRRILVHALALGALTGIPCMNARADVFGSTPSKLPAGQSIYRLSGTGTINGTKATLSSSIAPGDTVETGPASEMVFAVAGSAYVLRASSKLEIQKSSATALVVSGLRMLTGRVLAVFGKSAQPLRLQTFTATIGIRGTGIYLESDPEQTYFCTCYGITDIAATADKQSTETVSAKHHDKPLYIVAGASAG
;
A
#
# COMPACT_ATOMS: atom_id res chain seq x y z
N MET A 1 -37.00 -18.79 -13.76
CA MET A 1 -37.11 -18.07 -12.50
C MET A 1 -36.62 -19.01 -11.40
N SER A 2 -35.39 -18.89 -10.96
CA SER A 2 -34.84 -19.63 -9.82
C SER A 2 -34.12 -18.62 -8.93
N LYS A 3 -34.65 -18.42 -7.72
CA LYS A 3 -34.05 -17.58 -6.68
C LYS A 3 -32.88 -18.36 -6.08
N SER A 4 -31.65 -17.84 -6.23
CA SER A 4 -30.49 -18.32 -5.52
C SER A 4 -30.66 -18.02 -4.01
N GLY A 5 -30.72 -19.08 -3.20
CA GLY A 5 -30.77 -19.01 -1.75
C GLY A 5 -29.44 -18.43 -1.22
N GLU A 6 -29.54 -17.29 -0.60
CA GLU A 6 -28.49 -16.73 0.27
C GLU A 6 -28.32 -17.67 1.47
N ALA A 7 -27.13 -18.25 1.62
CA ALA A 7 -26.84 -19.16 2.71
C ALA A 7 -26.88 -18.41 4.03
N ASP A 8 -27.87 -18.79 4.86
CA ASP A 8 -28.12 -18.26 6.20
C ASP A 8 -27.04 -18.80 7.16
N ASP A 9 -25.94 -18.06 7.31
CA ASP A 9 -24.84 -18.42 8.22
C ASP A 9 -25.28 -18.19 9.69
N PRO A 10 -25.42 -19.26 10.50
CA PRO A 10 -25.86 -19.16 11.89
C PRO A 10 -24.93 -18.29 12.77
N ARG A 11 -23.66 -18.13 12.39
CA ARG A 11 -22.71 -17.26 13.09
C ARG A 11 -23.04 -15.77 12.90
N ARG A 12 -23.58 -15.41 11.75
CA ARG A 12 -24.04 -14.04 11.46
C ARG A 12 -25.29 -13.67 12.25
N ARG A 13 -26.20 -14.63 12.46
CA ARG A 13 -27.40 -14.45 13.33
C ARG A 13 -27.02 -14.21 14.78
N ILE A 14 -26.05 -14.93 15.32
CA ILE A 14 -25.59 -14.78 16.72
C ILE A 14 -25.00 -13.38 16.94
N LEU A 15 -24.19 -12.87 16.00
CA LEU A 15 -23.60 -11.54 16.07
C LEU A 15 -24.66 -10.42 16.00
N VAL A 16 -25.66 -10.56 15.14
CA VAL A 16 -26.74 -9.58 15.02
C VAL A 16 -27.64 -9.58 16.24
N HIS A 17 -27.93 -10.74 16.85
CA HIS A 17 -28.73 -10.83 18.08
C HIS A 17 -27.97 -10.34 19.32
N ALA A 18 -26.64 -10.56 19.38
CA ALA A 18 -25.81 -10.03 20.48
C ALA A 18 -25.71 -8.49 20.44
N LEU A 19 -25.77 -7.89 19.28
CA LEU A 19 -25.81 -6.43 19.10
C LEU A 19 -27.21 -5.84 19.39
N ALA A 20 -28.29 -6.61 19.20
CA ALA A 20 -29.65 -6.16 19.43
C ALA A 20 -30.10 -6.30 20.92
N LEU A 21 -29.45 -7.16 21.69
CA LEU A 21 -29.69 -7.36 23.11
C LEU A 21 -28.77 -6.49 23.98
N GLY A 22 -28.74 -5.19 23.78
CA GLY A 22 -28.01 -4.19 24.56
C GLY A 22 -28.25 -4.20 26.08
N ALA A 23 -28.20 -5.35 26.73
CA ALA A 23 -28.34 -5.55 28.14
C ALA A 23 -27.05 -6.13 28.73
N LEU A 24 -26.00 -5.32 28.81
CA LEU A 24 -24.93 -5.52 29.79
C LEU A 24 -24.86 -4.26 30.64
N THR A 25 -25.44 -4.42 31.79
CA THR A 25 -25.50 -3.53 32.92
C THR A 25 -24.14 -2.98 33.34
N GLY A 26 -24.05 -1.65 33.44
CA GLY A 26 -23.27 -1.02 34.50
C GLY A 26 -21.80 -0.74 34.28
N ILE A 27 -21.32 -0.62 33.05
CA ILE A 27 -20.00 -0.01 32.77
C ILE A 27 -20.27 1.38 32.17
N PRO A 28 -19.76 2.48 32.73
CA PRO A 28 -19.86 3.78 32.09
C PRO A 28 -19.10 3.71 30.75
N CYS A 29 -19.85 3.55 29.67
CA CYS A 29 -19.30 3.70 28.33
C CYS A 29 -18.81 5.13 28.22
N MET A 30 -17.53 5.37 28.46
CA MET A 30 -16.83 6.49 27.86
C MET A 30 -17.18 6.43 26.39
N ASN A 31 -17.70 7.52 25.84
CA ASN A 31 -18.14 7.69 24.47
C ASN A 31 -17.03 7.32 23.46
N ALA A 32 -16.75 6.05 23.29
CA ALA A 32 -16.07 5.57 22.10
C ALA A 32 -17.09 5.66 20.95
N ARG A 33 -17.16 6.79 20.28
CA ARG A 33 -17.73 6.86 18.95
C ARG A 33 -16.87 5.95 18.09
N ALA A 34 -17.29 4.72 17.92
CA ALA A 34 -16.80 3.89 16.84
C ALA A 34 -17.38 4.51 15.56
N ASP A 35 -16.60 5.35 14.91
CA ASP A 35 -16.89 5.74 13.54
C ASP A 35 -16.80 4.45 12.71
N VAL A 36 -17.94 3.94 12.28
CA VAL A 36 -18.07 2.72 11.46
C VAL A 36 -17.37 2.93 10.10
N PHE A 37 -17.27 4.16 9.68
CA PHE A 37 -16.48 4.60 8.52
C PHE A 37 -15.32 5.42 9.08
N GLY A 38 -14.09 4.99 8.78
CA GLY A 38 -12.91 5.75 9.18
C GLY A 38 -13.03 7.22 8.75
N SER A 39 -12.65 8.15 9.63
CA SER A 39 -12.64 9.57 9.31
C SER A 39 -11.65 9.84 8.18
N THR A 40 -11.97 10.81 7.32
CA THR A 40 -11.00 11.33 6.35
C THR A 40 -9.77 11.82 7.11
N PRO A 41 -8.55 11.37 6.75
CA PRO A 41 -7.34 11.84 7.44
C PRO A 41 -7.27 13.37 7.41
N SER A 42 -7.02 13.98 8.56
CA SER A 42 -6.79 15.43 8.62
C SER A 42 -5.54 15.78 7.82
N LYS A 43 -5.51 16.97 7.23
CA LYS A 43 -4.33 17.46 6.54
C LYS A 43 -3.16 17.53 7.53
N LEU A 44 -2.03 16.93 7.15
CA LEU A 44 -0.81 17.01 7.96
C LEU A 44 -0.30 18.46 8.06
N PRO A 45 0.31 18.85 9.18
CA PRO A 45 1.04 20.09 9.29
C PRO A 45 2.13 20.21 8.21
N ALA A 46 2.47 21.44 7.85
CA ALA A 46 3.54 21.69 6.88
C ALA A 46 4.86 21.05 7.34
N GLY A 47 5.56 20.39 6.41
CA GLY A 47 6.83 19.72 6.70
C GLY A 47 6.69 18.34 7.33
N GLN A 48 5.48 17.83 7.53
CA GLN A 48 5.25 16.46 8.02
C GLN A 48 4.72 15.58 6.88
N SER A 49 5.18 14.33 6.86
CA SER A 49 4.76 13.33 5.87
C SER A 49 4.06 12.13 6.49
N ILE A 50 4.23 11.86 7.79
CA ILE A 50 3.82 10.62 8.43
C ILE A 50 2.49 10.81 9.17
N TYR A 51 1.47 10.07 8.74
CA TYR A 51 0.15 10.01 9.39
C TYR A 51 0.11 9.07 10.59
N ARG A 52 0.81 7.94 10.47
CA ARG A 52 0.85 6.91 11.50
C ARG A 52 2.18 6.17 11.45
N LEU A 53 2.73 5.90 12.62
CA LEU A 53 3.88 5.04 12.82
C LEU A 53 3.59 4.12 14.01
N SER A 54 3.53 2.82 13.73
CA SER A 54 3.43 1.77 14.75
C SER A 54 4.74 0.99 14.74
N GLY A 55 5.34 0.78 15.91
CA GLY A 55 6.65 0.15 16.03
C GLY A 55 7.79 1.11 15.71
N THR A 56 8.73 0.68 14.90
CA THR A 56 9.95 1.44 14.54
C THR A 56 10.04 1.69 13.04
N GLY A 57 10.60 2.84 12.67
CA GLY A 57 10.90 3.16 11.28
C GLY A 57 12.06 4.13 11.19
N THR A 58 12.70 4.19 10.03
CA THR A 58 13.78 5.13 9.73
C THR A 58 13.57 5.81 8.39
N ILE A 59 14.12 7.01 8.27
CA ILE A 59 14.27 7.76 7.01
C ILE A 59 15.77 8.01 6.84
N ASN A 60 16.36 7.49 5.79
CA ASN A 60 17.82 7.56 5.54
C ASN A 60 18.64 7.07 6.74
N GLY A 61 18.19 6.01 7.42
CA GLY A 61 18.83 5.45 8.62
C GLY A 61 18.54 6.22 9.91
N THR A 62 17.95 7.41 9.87
CA THR A 62 17.58 8.20 11.04
C THR A 62 16.19 7.80 11.55
N LYS A 63 16.03 7.64 12.86
CA LYS A 63 14.73 7.26 13.46
C LYS A 63 13.61 8.22 13.05
N ALA A 64 12.55 7.67 12.49
CA ALA A 64 11.35 8.41 12.10
C ALA A 64 10.45 8.69 13.31
N THR A 65 9.76 9.82 13.25
CA THR A 65 8.71 10.25 14.18
C THR A 65 7.53 10.81 13.39
N LEU A 66 6.37 11.03 14.02
CA LEU A 66 5.21 11.64 13.35
C LEU A 66 5.50 13.04 12.78
N SER A 67 6.48 13.75 13.34
CA SER A 67 6.91 15.07 12.85
C SER A 67 7.93 15.00 11.70
N SER A 68 8.37 13.81 11.30
CA SER A 68 9.36 13.67 10.23
C SER A 68 8.77 14.00 8.86
N SER A 69 9.61 14.61 8.01
CA SER A 69 9.34 14.82 6.59
C SER A 69 9.95 13.70 5.77
N ILE A 70 9.28 13.33 4.69
CA ILE A 70 9.78 12.41 3.67
C ILE A 70 9.75 13.15 2.33
N ALA A 71 10.86 13.12 1.62
CA ALA A 71 11.04 13.82 0.35
C ALA A 71 11.47 12.85 -0.78
N PRO A 72 11.33 13.25 -2.04
CA PRO A 72 11.96 12.52 -3.15
C PRO A 72 13.47 12.41 -2.95
N GLY A 73 13.99 11.19 -3.07
CA GLY A 73 15.38 10.81 -2.80
C GLY A 73 15.58 10.09 -1.46
N ASP A 74 14.57 10.04 -0.61
CA ASP A 74 14.69 9.37 0.68
C ASP A 74 14.46 7.86 0.58
N THR A 75 15.08 7.14 1.51
CA THR A 75 14.86 5.73 1.79
C THR A 75 14.07 5.60 3.08
N VAL A 76 12.93 4.95 3.02
CA VAL A 76 12.03 4.70 4.16
C VAL A 76 12.08 3.23 4.53
N GLU A 77 12.32 2.95 5.81
CA GLU A 77 12.38 1.58 6.31
C GLU A 77 11.48 1.40 7.53
N THR A 78 10.90 0.20 7.66
CA THR A 78 10.13 -0.22 8.84
C THR A 78 10.79 -1.42 9.49
N GLY A 79 10.78 -1.46 10.80
CA GLY A 79 11.29 -2.59 11.58
C GLY A 79 10.34 -3.78 11.61
N PRO A 80 10.70 -4.86 12.31
CA PRO A 80 9.80 -5.98 12.58
C PRO A 80 8.54 -5.52 13.31
N ALA A 81 7.39 -6.14 13.01
CA ALA A 81 6.08 -5.82 13.59
C ALA A 81 5.72 -4.32 13.52
N SER A 82 6.23 -3.60 12.51
CA SER A 82 6.07 -2.16 12.36
C SER A 82 5.24 -1.82 11.12
N GLU A 83 4.63 -0.63 11.13
CA GLU A 83 3.88 -0.09 10.00
C GLU A 83 4.04 1.42 9.97
N MET A 84 4.23 1.96 8.79
CA MET A 84 4.27 3.40 8.56
C MET A 84 3.28 3.81 7.47
N VAL A 85 2.40 4.76 7.79
CA VAL A 85 1.48 5.38 6.84
C VAL A 85 1.96 6.79 6.57
N PHE A 86 2.29 7.09 5.33
CA PHE A 86 2.85 8.40 4.96
C PHE A 86 2.40 8.85 3.58
N ALA A 87 2.58 10.13 3.31
CA ALA A 87 2.32 10.73 2.00
C ALA A 87 3.55 11.51 1.52
N VAL A 88 3.83 11.41 0.23
CA VAL A 88 4.86 12.19 -0.46
C VAL A 88 4.44 12.48 -1.90
N ALA A 89 4.65 13.70 -2.36
CA ALA A 89 4.37 14.14 -3.73
C ALA A 89 2.95 13.77 -4.23
N GLY A 90 1.94 13.90 -3.37
CA GLY A 90 0.53 13.66 -3.71
C GLY A 90 0.13 12.18 -3.77
N SER A 91 1.00 11.27 -3.35
CA SER A 91 0.74 9.84 -3.25
C SER A 91 0.80 9.38 -1.80
N ALA A 92 0.01 8.37 -1.43
CA ALA A 92 -0.06 7.81 -0.09
C ALA A 92 0.43 6.37 -0.07
N TYR A 93 1.11 6.01 1.01
CA TYR A 93 1.77 4.72 1.17
C TYR A 93 1.48 4.12 2.54
N VAL A 94 1.22 2.82 2.59
CA VAL A 94 1.24 2.00 3.80
C VAL A 94 2.38 1.01 3.65
N LEU A 95 3.47 1.27 4.36
CA LEU A 95 4.65 0.41 4.39
C LEU A 95 4.52 -0.55 5.57
N ARG A 96 4.49 -1.85 5.29
CA ARG A 96 4.30 -2.90 6.30
C ARG A 96 5.61 -3.24 7.01
N ALA A 97 5.58 -4.23 7.90
CA ALA A 97 6.74 -4.69 8.66
C ALA A 97 7.91 -5.13 7.78
N SER A 98 9.14 -4.87 8.24
CA SER A 98 10.40 -5.31 7.63
C SER A 98 10.52 -4.92 6.16
N SER A 99 10.10 -3.70 5.84
CA SER A 99 10.04 -3.18 4.46
C SER A 99 11.05 -2.07 4.24
N LYS A 100 11.59 -2.00 3.02
CA LYS A 100 12.51 -0.96 2.58
C LYS A 100 12.12 -0.43 1.21
N LEU A 101 11.79 0.86 1.16
CA LEU A 101 11.33 1.58 -0.02
C LEU A 101 12.22 2.79 -0.28
N GLU A 102 12.78 2.88 -1.48
CA GLU A 102 13.48 4.06 -1.99
C GLU A 102 12.54 4.91 -2.85
N ILE A 103 12.44 6.20 -2.54
CA ILE A 103 11.66 7.18 -3.30
C ILE A 103 12.60 7.89 -4.25
N GLN A 104 12.56 7.53 -5.54
CA GLN A 104 13.49 8.06 -6.52
C GLN A 104 13.08 9.47 -6.97
N LYS A 105 14.05 10.34 -7.17
CA LYS A 105 13.88 11.70 -7.72
C LYS A 105 14.38 11.78 -9.16
N SER A 106 13.77 12.66 -9.97
CA SER A 106 14.09 12.78 -11.40
C SER A 106 15.45 13.42 -11.67
N SER A 107 15.93 14.27 -10.76
CA SER A 107 17.27 14.89 -10.83
C SER A 107 17.72 15.29 -9.42
N ALA A 108 18.98 15.66 -9.26
CA ALA A 108 19.54 16.06 -7.97
C ALA A 108 18.79 17.22 -7.31
N THR A 109 18.22 18.12 -8.10
CA THR A 109 17.51 19.34 -7.64
C THR A 109 15.98 19.22 -7.68
N ALA A 110 15.42 18.15 -8.29
CA ALA A 110 13.97 18.03 -8.44
C ALA A 110 13.29 17.50 -7.18
N LEU A 111 12.22 18.17 -6.76
CA LEU A 111 11.28 17.69 -5.73
C LEU A 111 10.17 16.79 -6.32
N VAL A 112 10.43 16.18 -7.46
CA VAL A 112 9.48 15.33 -8.19
C VAL A 112 9.91 13.87 -8.05
N VAL A 113 8.97 13.03 -7.65
CA VAL A 113 9.18 11.57 -7.63
C VAL A 113 9.19 11.06 -9.07
N SER A 114 10.31 10.48 -9.50
CA SER A 114 10.44 9.83 -10.82
C SER A 114 10.11 8.34 -10.77
N GLY A 115 10.22 7.73 -9.61
CA GLY A 115 9.98 6.31 -9.43
C GLY A 115 10.06 5.89 -7.97
N LEU A 116 9.85 4.61 -7.77
CA LEU A 116 9.98 3.92 -6.50
C LEU A 116 10.83 2.68 -6.72
N ARG A 117 11.60 2.27 -5.72
CA ARG A 117 12.29 0.99 -5.70
C ARG A 117 12.00 0.27 -4.41
N MET A 118 11.29 -0.84 -4.52
CA MET A 118 11.01 -1.70 -3.40
C MET A 118 12.11 -2.75 -3.27
N LEU A 119 12.89 -2.66 -2.22
CA LEU A 119 14.01 -3.58 -2.00
C LEU A 119 13.55 -4.83 -1.27
N THR A 120 12.67 -4.70 -0.30
CA THR A 120 12.10 -5.83 0.43
C THR A 120 10.82 -5.42 1.13
N GLY A 121 9.98 -6.40 1.45
CA GLY A 121 8.79 -6.24 2.26
C GLY A 121 7.53 -5.96 1.46
N ARG A 122 6.59 -5.16 2.02
CA ARG A 122 5.22 -5.01 1.51
C ARG A 122 4.77 -3.56 1.55
N VAL A 123 4.15 -3.11 0.46
CA VAL A 123 3.60 -1.77 0.35
C VAL A 123 2.21 -1.79 -0.30
N LEU A 124 1.27 -1.06 0.29
CA LEU A 124 0.05 -0.61 -0.37
C LEU A 124 0.27 0.86 -0.73
N ALA A 125 0.04 1.22 -1.99
CA ALA A 125 0.19 2.59 -2.45
C ALA A 125 -1.00 3.06 -3.28
N VAL A 126 -1.36 4.32 -3.09
CA VAL A 126 -2.36 5.03 -3.88
C VAL A 126 -1.68 6.25 -4.50
N PHE A 127 -1.66 6.27 -5.82
CA PHE A 127 -0.98 7.32 -6.57
C PHE A 127 -1.94 8.41 -6.99
N GLY A 128 -1.53 9.65 -6.74
CA GLY A 128 -2.22 10.82 -7.28
C GLY A 128 -2.09 10.89 -8.81
N LYS A 129 -2.91 11.75 -9.43
CA LYS A 129 -2.81 12.01 -10.87
C LYS A 129 -1.45 12.61 -11.17
N SER A 130 -0.68 11.98 -12.05
CA SER A 130 0.60 12.47 -12.54
C SER A 130 0.56 12.61 -14.05
N ALA A 131 1.22 13.64 -14.58
CA ALA A 131 1.38 13.84 -16.02
C ALA A 131 2.33 12.82 -16.65
N GLN A 132 3.23 12.23 -15.84
CA GLN A 132 4.18 11.21 -16.28
C GLN A 132 3.88 9.89 -15.56
N PRO A 133 4.00 8.73 -16.26
CA PRO A 133 3.93 7.43 -15.63
C PRO A 133 5.00 7.31 -14.55
N LEU A 134 4.61 6.88 -13.35
CA LEU A 134 5.55 6.57 -12.29
C LEU A 134 6.09 5.16 -12.52
N ARG A 135 7.39 4.97 -12.32
CA ARG A 135 8.03 3.66 -12.43
C ARG A 135 8.27 3.07 -11.03
N LEU A 136 7.77 1.87 -10.82
CA LEU A 136 8.10 1.06 -9.64
C LEU A 136 9.02 -0.08 -10.05
N GLN A 137 10.12 -0.26 -9.31
CA GLN A 137 11.10 -1.31 -9.55
C GLN A 137 11.20 -2.23 -8.34
N THR A 138 11.31 -3.54 -8.62
CA THR A 138 11.67 -4.59 -7.65
C THR A 138 12.89 -5.34 -8.18
N PHE A 139 13.30 -6.40 -7.52
CA PHE A 139 14.35 -7.29 -8.05
C PHE A 139 13.91 -8.02 -9.32
N THR A 140 12.63 -8.40 -9.40
CA THR A 140 12.11 -9.26 -10.46
C THR A 140 11.24 -8.55 -11.49
N ALA A 141 10.83 -7.29 -11.24
CA ALA A 141 9.91 -6.57 -12.11
C ALA A 141 10.19 -5.07 -12.23
N THR A 142 9.80 -4.52 -13.37
CA THR A 142 9.62 -3.08 -13.57
C THR A 142 8.17 -2.81 -13.94
N ILE A 143 7.51 -1.91 -13.22
CA ILE A 143 6.08 -1.67 -13.31
C ILE A 143 5.84 -0.19 -13.60
N GLY A 144 5.18 0.10 -14.70
CA GLY A 144 4.69 1.43 -15.06
C GLY A 144 3.30 1.65 -14.43
N ILE A 145 3.13 2.75 -13.70
CA ILE A 145 1.91 3.06 -12.95
C ILE A 145 1.25 4.29 -13.53
N ARG A 146 -0.04 4.18 -13.84
CA ARG A 146 -0.85 5.27 -14.41
C ARG A 146 -2.04 5.59 -13.53
N GLY A 147 -1.80 6.35 -12.42
CA GLY A 147 -2.87 6.85 -11.55
C GLY A 147 -3.71 5.73 -10.91
N THR A 148 -3.07 4.83 -10.18
CA THR A 148 -3.67 3.61 -9.66
C THR A 148 -3.48 3.43 -8.17
N GLY A 149 -4.23 2.45 -7.60
CA GLY A 149 -3.89 1.80 -6.34
C GLY A 149 -3.23 0.45 -6.59
N ILE A 150 -2.17 0.17 -5.86
CA ILE A 150 -1.44 -1.10 -5.96
C ILE A 150 -1.16 -1.70 -4.59
N TYR A 151 -1.03 -3.03 -4.56
CA TYR A 151 -0.41 -3.76 -3.47
C TYR A 151 0.75 -4.59 -4.03
N LEU A 152 1.87 -4.57 -3.30
CA LEU A 152 3.10 -5.23 -3.72
C LEU A 152 3.80 -5.86 -2.53
N GLU A 153 4.28 -7.07 -2.72
CA GLU A 153 5.28 -7.74 -1.87
C GLU A 153 6.52 -8.03 -2.70
N SER A 154 7.69 -7.76 -2.15
CA SER A 154 8.97 -7.96 -2.84
C SER A 154 9.99 -8.64 -1.94
N ASP A 155 10.62 -9.64 -2.49
CA ASP A 155 11.85 -10.25 -2.01
C ASP A 155 12.83 -10.47 -3.18
N PRO A 156 14.07 -10.94 -2.96
CA PRO A 156 15.02 -11.15 -4.04
C PRO A 156 14.59 -12.18 -5.09
N GLU A 157 13.75 -13.13 -4.72
CA GLU A 157 13.38 -14.29 -5.57
C GLU A 157 12.08 -14.03 -6.33
N GLN A 158 11.16 -13.26 -5.74
CA GLN A 158 9.86 -13.01 -6.35
C GLN A 158 9.26 -11.66 -5.99
N THR A 159 8.35 -11.22 -6.83
CA THR A 159 7.43 -10.10 -6.57
C THR A 159 5.99 -10.59 -6.70
N TYR A 160 5.20 -10.44 -5.64
CA TYR A 160 3.74 -10.47 -5.74
C TYR A 160 3.24 -9.07 -6.04
N PHE A 161 2.43 -8.92 -7.06
CA PHE A 161 1.92 -7.62 -7.49
C PHE A 161 0.42 -7.68 -7.79
N CYS A 162 -0.33 -6.74 -7.24
CA CYS A 162 -1.76 -6.59 -7.48
C CYS A 162 -2.08 -5.16 -7.89
N THR A 163 -2.70 -4.99 -9.05
CA THR A 163 -3.33 -3.73 -9.45
C THR A 163 -4.69 -3.67 -8.76
N CYS A 164 -4.80 -2.85 -7.70
CA CYS A 164 -6.05 -2.73 -6.95
C CYS A 164 -7.14 -2.06 -7.79
N TYR A 165 -6.77 -1.01 -8.52
CA TYR A 165 -7.58 -0.35 -9.56
C TYR A 165 -6.69 0.48 -10.47
N GLY A 166 -7.16 0.77 -11.70
CA GLY A 166 -6.45 1.55 -12.71
C GLY A 166 -5.67 0.70 -13.69
N ILE A 167 -4.57 1.23 -14.23
CA ILE A 167 -3.79 0.57 -15.27
C ILE A 167 -2.33 0.49 -14.87
N THR A 168 -1.73 -0.69 -15.03
CA THR A 168 -0.29 -0.92 -14.84
C THR A 168 0.29 -1.68 -16.03
N ASP A 169 1.51 -1.31 -16.43
CA ASP A 169 2.30 -2.01 -17.42
C ASP A 169 3.45 -2.71 -16.69
N ILE A 170 3.51 -4.03 -16.74
CA ILE A 170 4.42 -4.86 -15.96
C ILE A 170 5.40 -5.52 -16.92
N ALA A 171 6.71 -5.45 -16.62
CA ALA A 171 7.77 -6.13 -17.35
C ALA A 171 8.64 -6.92 -16.37
N ALA A 172 8.90 -8.19 -16.67
CA ALA A 172 9.84 -9.00 -15.89
C ALA A 172 11.27 -8.49 -16.09
N THR A 173 12.08 -8.50 -15.03
CA THR A 173 13.50 -8.07 -15.11
C THR A 173 14.35 -9.08 -15.88
N ALA A 174 14.06 -10.37 -15.70
CA ALA A 174 14.80 -11.46 -16.35
C ALA A 174 14.53 -11.55 -17.85
N ASP A 175 13.31 -11.21 -18.28
CA ASP A 175 12.91 -11.19 -19.68
C ASP A 175 12.07 -9.93 -19.97
N LYS A 176 12.70 -8.94 -20.60
CA LYS A 176 12.04 -7.67 -20.95
C LYS A 176 10.95 -7.80 -22.02
N GLN A 177 10.87 -8.93 -22.72
CA GLN A 177 9.80 -9.22 -23.68
C GLN A 177 8.58 -9.80 -22.97
N SER A 178 8.76 -10.37 -21.79
CA SER A 178 7.66 -10.81 -20.92
C SER A 178 7.00 -9.60 -20.26
N THR A 179 5.99 -9.08 -20.93
CA THR A 179 5.25 -7.89 -20.51
C THR A 179 3.77 -8.16 -20.41
N GLU A 180 3.12 -7.51 -19.46
CA GLU A 180 1.70 -7.57 -19.29
C GLU A 180 1.11 -6.21 -18.90
N THR A 181 -0.01 -5.84 -19.53
CA THR A 181 -0.82 -4.68 -19.13
C THR A 181 -2.05 -5.15 -18.37
N VAL A 182 -2.18 -4.73 -17.13
CA VAL A 182 -3.34 -5.02 -16.28
C VAL A 182 -4.20 -3.76 -16.16
N SER A 183 -5.49 -3.90 -16.56
CA SER A 183 -6.52 -2.89 -16.29
C SER A 183 -7.51 -3.49 -15.30
N ALA A 184 -7.54 -2.97 -14.08
CA ALA A 184 -8.35 -3.49 -12.99
C ALA A 184 -9.37 -2.46 -12.50
N LYS A 185 -10.53 -2.95 -12.08
CA LYS A 185 -11.52 -2.18 -11.30
C LYS A 185 -11.42 -2.53 -9.82
N HIS A 186 -11.18 -3.80 -9.49
CA HIS A 186 -11.06 -4.35 -8.15
C HIS A 186 -10.18 -5.60 -8.16
N HIS A 187 -8.88 -5.53 -7.83
CA HIS A 187 -7.99 -6.68 -7.60
C HIS A 187 -8.17 -7.86 -8.58
N ASP A 188 -8.41 -7.59 -9.85
CA ASP A 188 -8.91 -8.59 -10.79
C ASP A 188 -7.86 -9.62 -11.21
N LYS A 189 -6.56 -9.26 -11.16
CA LYS A 189 -5.46 -10.10 -11.63
C LYS A 189 -4.18 -9.90 -10.84
N PRO A 190 -4.00 -10.58 -9.70
CA PRO A 190 -2.71 -10.63 -9.03
C PRO A 190 -1.70 -11.47 -9.82
N LEU A 191 -0.45 -11.04 -9.82
CA LEU A 191 0.65 -11.69 -10.54
C LEU A 191 1.80 -12.03 -9.60
N TYR A 192 2.45 -13.17 -9.86
CA TYR A 192 3.74 -13.53 -9.29
C TYR A 192 4.80 -13.42 -10.38
N ILE A 193 5.84 -12.61 -10.14
CA ILE A 193 6.98 -12.45 -11.04
C ILE A 193 8.20 -13.00 -10.32
N VAL A 194 8.75 -14.11 -10.82
CA VAL A 194 9.86 -14.83 -10.20
C VAL A 194 11.18 -14.51 -10.89
N ALA A 195 12.28 -14.56 -10.12
CA ALA A 195 13.62 -14.40 -10.66
C ALA A 195 13.96 -15.55 -11.60
N GLY A 196 14.54 -15.25 -12.76
CA GLY A 196 15.02 -16.26 -13.70
C GLY A 196 13.94 -17.06 -14.46
N ALA A 197 12.66 -16.77 -14.29
CA ALA A 197 11.62 -17.34 -15.13
C ALA A 197 11.65 -16.67 -16.51
N SER A 198 12.12 -17.37 -17.53
CA SER A 198 11.80 -17.07 -18.92
C SER A 198 10.37 -17.51 -19.20
N ALA A 199 9.62 -16.72 -19.94
CA ALA A 199 8.33 -17.18 -20.47
C ALA A 199 8.62 -18.43 -21.34
N GLY A 200 8.16 -19.60 -20.88
CA GLY A 200 8.12 -20.84 -21.66
C GLY A 200 6.94 -20.80 -22.63
#